data_b886805470eeb4adf730ac3c1ffcb6c8
#
_entry.id   b886805470eeb4adf730ac3c1ffcb6c8
#
_cell.length_a   1.000
_cell.length_b   1.000
_cell.length_c   1.000
_cell.angle_alpha   90.00
_cell.angle_beta   90.00
_cell.angle_gamma   90.00
#
_symmetry.space_group_name_H-M   'P 1'
#
loop_
_entity.id
_entity.type
_entity.pdbx_description
1 polymer ?
#
loop_
_entity_poly.entity_id
_entity_poly.type
_entity_poly.pdbx_seq_one_letter_code
_entity_poly.pdbx_strand_id
1 'polypeptide(L)'
;PISTDVMIPSMGQATLGIETTNDPKIIEIVKVLNDKNAQIESTIERGFVDTLQGGCQVPIGVKATILDEKSVKISAIVGLPDGSEYIKDEKIININSFESAGRDFANEFIKKGAVELLKRAEAMAFK
;
A
#
# COMPACT_ATOMS: atom_id res chain seq x y z
N PRO A 1 6.80 -4.33 19.01
CA PRO A 1 6.49 -3.98 17.62
C PRO A 1 7.69 -3.31 16.95
N ILE A 2 7.92 -3.61 15.67
CA ILE A 2 8.97 -2.95 14.87
C ILE A 2 8.39 -1.65 14.32
N SER A 3 9.13 -0.54 14.48
CA SER A 3 8.72 0.76 13.94
C SER A 3 8.67 0.72 12.40
N THR A 4 7.67 1.40 11.82
CA THR A 4 7.55 1.56 10.36
C THR A 4 8.69 2.39 9.75
N ASP A 5 9.43 3.13 10.58
CA ASP A 5 10.65 3.83 10.14
C ASP A 5 11.78 2.84 9.86
N VAL A 6 11.76 1.70 10.54
CA VAL A 6 12.76 0.62 10.39
C VAL A 6 12.32 -0.37 9.32
N MET A 7 11.03 -0.74 9.30
CA MET A 7 10.49 -1.74 8.39
C MET A 7 9.14 -1.31 7.84
N ILE A 8 9.07 -1.12 6.53
CA ILE A 8 7.81 -0.83 5.84
C ILE A 8 7.08 -2.16 5.61
N PRO A 9 5.84 -2.31 6.12
CA PRO A 9 5.11 -3.58 6.00
C PRO A 9 4.52 -3.78 4.60
N SER A 10 4.02 -4.98 4.36
CA SER A 10 3.20 -5.25 3.19
C SER A 10 1.85 -4.54 3.28
N MET A 11 1.21 -4.34 2.12
CA MET A 11 -0.09 -3.70 2.00
C MET A 11 -1.14 -4.35 2.92
N GLY A 12 -1.91 -3.52 3.59
CA GLY A 12 -3.06 -3.96 4.39
C GLY A 12 -2.71 -4.75 5.65
N GLN A 13 -1.46 -4.75 6.07
CA GLN A 13 -1.05 -5.50 7.26
C GLN A 13 -1.83 -5.05 8.49
N ALA A 14 -2.40 -6.01 9.20
CA ALA A 14 -3.25 -5.84 10.36
C ALA A 14 -4.63 -5.20 10.07
N THR A 15 -4.98 -4.98 8.81
CA THR A 15 -6.32 -4.55 8.42
C THR A 15 -7.24 -5.76 8.31
N LEU A 16 -8.37 -5.73 9.01
CA LEU A 16 -9.39 -6.77 8.93
C LEU A 16 -10.40 -6.43 7.84
N GLY A 17 -10.61 -7.35 6.91
CA GLY A 17 -11.66 -7.26 5.91
C GLY A 17 -12.87 -8.08 6.32
N ILE A 18 -14.07 -7.50 6.20
CA ILE A 18 -15.31 -8.20 6.47
C ILE A 18 -16.00 -8.48 5.14
N GLU A 19 -16.16 -9.76 4.83
CA GLU A 19 -16.87 -10.21 3.64
C GLU A 19 -18.33 -10.54 3.98
N THR A 20 -19.26 -10.05 3.16
CA THR A 20 -20.69 -10.32 3.33
C THR A 20 -21.32 -10.70 1.99
N THR A 21 -22.55 -11.21 2.05
CA THR A 21 -23.41 -11.29 0.86
C THR A 21 -23.83 -9.89 0.41
N ASN A 22 -24.36 -9.78 -0.80
CA ASN A 22 -24.88 -8.51 -1.33
C ASN A 22 -26.28 -8.15 -0.78
N ASP A 23 -26.73 -8.77 0.30
CA ASP A 23 -27.99 -8.42 0.94
C ASP A 23 -27.89 -7.04 1.60
N PRO A 24 -28.72 -6.05 1.17
CA PRO A 24 -28.67 -4.70 1.73
C PRO A 24 -28.87 -4.63 3.25
N LYS A 25 -29.63 -5.56 3.82
CA LYS A 25 -29.87 -5.63 5.27
C LYS A 25 -28.60 -6.00 6.04
N ILE A 26 -27.83 -6.96 5.49
CA ILE A 26 -26.57 -7.40 6.11
C ILE A 26 -25.52 -6.31 5.95
N ILE A 27 -25.42 -5.70 4.79
CA ILE A 27 -24.50 -4.58 4.52
C ILE A 27 -24.75 -3.43 5.51
N GLU A 28 -25.99 -3.07 5.76
CA GLU A 28 -26.33 -2.00 6.71
C GLU A 28 -25.93 -2.34 8.15
N ILE A 29 -26.03 -3.61 8.55
CA ILE A 29 -25.62 -4.07 9.88
C ILE A 29 -24.09 -3.98 10.04
N VAL A 30 -23.33 -4.47 9.08
CA VAL A 30 -21.85 -4.51 9.17
C VAL A 30 -21.19 -3.16 8.90
N LYS A 31 -21.88 -2.25 8.25
CA LYS A 31 -21.39 -0.90 7.94
C LYS A 31 -20.92 -0.12 9.17
N VAL A 32 -21.55 -0.35 10.31
CA VAL A 32 -21.17 0.30 11.58
C VAL A 32 -19.78 -0.10 12.07
N LEU A 33 -19.25 -1.22 11.59
CA LEU A 33 -17.92 -1.71 11.93
C LEU A 33 -16.82 -1.08 11.06
N ASN A 34 -17.19 -0.31 10.03
CA ASN A 34 -16.22 0.32 9.15
C ASN A 34 -15.43 1.40 9.88
N ASP A 35 -14.10 1.25 9.86
CA ASP A 35 -13.18 2.28 10.34
C ASP A 35 -12.75 3.15 9.15
N LYS A 36 -13.14 4.42 9.19
CA LYS A 36 -12.87 5.37 8.10
C LYS A 36 -11.36 5.58 7.88
N ASN A 37 -10.59 5.64 8.94
CA ASN A 37 -9.14 5.82 8.84
C ASN A 37 -8.49 4.60 8.20
N ALA A 38 -8.87 3.40 8.63
CA ALA A 38 -8.39 2.15 8.03
C ALA A 38 -8.79 2.05 6.55
N GLN A 39 -9.99 2.51 6.21
CA GLN A 39 -10.46 2.55 4.82
C GLN A 39 -9.59 3.47 3.96
N ILE A 40 -9.27 4.67 4.43
CA ILE A 40 -8.41 5.62 3.73
C ILE A 40 -7.01 5.04 3.55
N GLU A 41 -6.41 4.55 4.62
CA GLU A 41 -5.07 3.98 4.59
C GLU A 41 -4.98 2.78 3.65
N SER A 42 -5.91 1.83 3.73
CA SER A 42 -5.93 0.65 2.87
C SER A 42 -6.22 0.98 1.41
N THR A 43 -7.03 2.00 1.13
CA THR A 43 -7.28 2.47 -0.24
C THR A 43 -6.00 3.00 -0.89
N ILE A 44 -5.22 3.78 -0.15
CA ILE A 44 -3.93 4.30 -0.62
C ILE A 44 -2.95 3.16 -0.88
N GLU A 45 -2.79 2.27 0.08
CA GLU A 45 -1.85 1.15 -0.01
C GLU A 45 -2.20 0.22 -1.18
N ARG A 46 -3.47 -0.11 -1.35
CA ARG A 46 -3.95 -0.93 -2.47
C ARG A 46 -3.71 -0.25 -3.81
N GLY A 47 -4.03 1.05 -3.92
CA GLY A 47 -3.79 1.81 -5.14
C GLY A 47 -2.32 1.80 -5.57
N PHE A 48 -1.41 1.86 -4.62
CA PHE A 48 0.02 1.76 -4.87
C PHE A 48 0.41 0.39 -5.43
N VAL A 49 0.02 -0.68 -4.77
CA VAL A 49 0.36 -2.06 -5.17
C VAL A 49 -0.29 -2.42 -6.51
N ASP A 50 -1.57 -2.09 -6.70
CA ASP A 50 -2.29 -2.38 -7.94
C ASP A 50 -1.67 -1.66 -9.15
N THR A 51 -1.23 -0.43 -8.97
CA THR A 51 -0.58 0.35 -10.04
C THR A 51 0.77 -0.25 -10.43
N LEU A 52 1.53 -0.77 -9.47
CA LEU A 52 2.78 -1.48 -9.73
C LEU A 52 2.56 -2.91 -10.24
N GLN A 53 1.31 -3.39 -10.23
CA GLN A 53 0.96 -4.77 -10.62
C GLN A 53 1.73 -5.81 -9.81
N GLY A 54 2.02 -5.50 -8.55
CA GLY A 54 2.76 -6.36 -7.65
C GLY A 54 1.93 -7.54 -7.17
N GLY A 55 2.40 -8.76 -7.43
CA GLY A 55 1.89 -9.96 -6.81
C GLY A 55 2.47 -10.15 -5.41
N CYS A 56 1.92 -11.09 -4.64
CA CYS A 56 2.37 -11.40 -3.27
C CYS A 56 3.82 -11.88 -3.16
N GLN A 57 4.45 -12.17 -4.29
CA GLN A 57 5.81 -12.74 -4.36
C GLN A 57 6.90 -11.72 -4.64
N VAL A 58 6.54 -10.47 -4.88
CA VAL A 58 7.52 -9.41 -5.13
C VAL A 58 7.69 -8.53 -3.90
N PRO A 59 8.92 -8.10 -3.59
CA PRO A 59 9.19 -7.30 -2.38
C PRO A 59 8.67 -5.87 -2.53
N ILE A 60 7.42 -5.67 -2.20
CA ILE A 60 6.77 -4.36 -2.12
C ILE A 60 6.29 -4.15 -0.70
N GLY A 61 6.74 -3.08 -0.06
CA GLY A 61 6.20 -2.59 1.18
C GLY A 61 5.55 -1.24 0.97
N VAL A 62 4.40 -1.00 1.60
CA VAL A 62 3.74 0.29 1.60
C VAL A 62 2.94 0.48 2.88
N LYS A 63 3.03 1.66 3.46
CA LYS A 63 2.27 2.04 4.65
C LYS A 63 1.75 3.45 4.50
N ALA A 64 0.44 3.58 4.60
CA ALA A 64 -0.22 4.88 4.76
C ALA A 64 -0.54 5.09 6.25
N THR A 65 -0.24 6.27 6.75
CA THR A 65 -0.48 6.65 8.14
C THR A 65 -1.13 8.01 8.19
N ILE A 66 -2.32 8.09 8.75
CA ILE A 66 -3.00 9.37 8.96
C ILE A 66 -2.27 10.12 10.08
N LEU A 67 -1.77 11.32 9.76
CA LEU A 67 -1.05 12.17 10.69
C LEU A 67 -1.98 13.09 11.48
N ASP A 68 -2.97 13.65 10.80
CA ASP A 68 -3.97 14.56 11.35
C ASP A 68 -5.22 14.58 10.46
N GLU A 69 -6.14 15.50 10.69
CA GLU A 69 -7.39 15.62 9.93
C GLU A 69 -7.20 15.95 8.45
N LYS A 70 -6.00 16.41 8.05
CA LYS A 70 -5.71 16.91 6.70
C LYS A 70 -4.60 16.16 5.99
N SER A 71 -3.77 15.40 6.71
CA SER A 71 -2.51 14.87 6.18
C SER A 71 -2.38 13.38 6.37
N VAL A 72 -1.87 12.72 5.33
CA VAL A 72 -1.51 11.30 5.35
C VAL A 72 -0.08 11.14 4.87
N LYS A 73 0.73 10.40 5.62
CA LYS A 73 2.09 10.03 5.22
C LYS A 73 2.04 8.67 4.51
N ILE A 74 2.66 8.58 3.36
CA ILE A 74 2.83 7.34 2.62
C ILE A 74 4.32 7.02 2.60
N SER A 75 4.69 5.83 3.05
CA SER A 75 6.06 5.31 2.97
C SER A 75 6.03 4.03 2.16
N ALA A 76 6.93 3.89 1.19
CA ALA A 76 6.97 2.72 0.33
C ALA A 76 8.39 2.30 -0.01
N ILE A 77 8.54 1.01 -0.25
CA ILE A 77 9.80 0.40 -0.69
C ILE A 77 9.50 -0.67 -1.72
N VAL A 78 10.30 -0.69 -2.77
CA VAL A 78 10.33 -1.73 -3.80
C VAL A 78 11.77 -2.17 -3.96
N GLY A 79 12.05 -3.46 -3.90
CA GLY A 79 13.44 -3.91 -3.94
C GLY A 79 13.64 -5.33 -4.44
N LEU A 80 14.89 -5.72 -4.53
CA LEU A 80 15.26 -7.09 -4.80
C LEU A 80 15.20 -7.93 -3.51
N PRO A 81 14.90 -9.24 -3.61
CA PRO A 81 14.78 -10.10 -2.42
C PRO A 81 16.04 -10.17 -1.57
N ASP A 82 17.21 -9.99 -2.16
CA ASP A 82 18.49 -10.00 -1.45
C ASP A 82 18.88 -8.64 -0.83
N GLY A 83 18.06 -7.60 -1.06
CA GLY A 83 18.31 -6.26 -0.53
C GLY A 83 19.42 -5.47 -1.24
N SER A 84 20.00 -6.03 -2.31
CA SER A 84 21.12 -5.38 -3.01
C SER A 84 20.74 -4.11 -3.74
N GLU A 85 19.47 -3.98 -4.13
CA GLU A 85 18.96 -2.83 -4.87
C GLU A 85 17.52 -2.57 -4.48
N TYR A 86 17.17 -1.33 -4.18
CA TYR A 86 15.81 -0.94 -3.81
C TYR A 86 15.54 0.54 -4.11
N ILE A 87 14.26 0.86 -4.21
CA ILE A 87 13.74 2.23 -4.27
C ILE A 87 12.89 2.43 -3.02
N LYS A 88 13.22 3.41 -2.22
CA LYS A 88 12.48 3.78 -1.00
C LYS A 88 12.18 5.26 -1.04
N ASP A 89 10.94 5.61 -0.73
CA ASP A 89 10.53 7.01 -0.67
C ASP A 89 9.37 7.19 0.30
N GLU A 90 9.15 8.41 0.72
CA GLU A 90 7.97 8.79 1.50
C GLU A 90 7.43 10.13 1.06
N LYS A 91 6.13 10.32 1.25
CA LYS A 91 5.41 11.51 0.81
C LYS A 91 4.28 11.82 1.77
N ILE A 92 4.05 13.10 2.01
CA ILE A 92 2.87 13.57 2.73
C ILE A 92 1.88 14.14 1.73
N ILE A 93 0.66 13.68 1.80
CA ILE A 93 -0.42 14.11 0.91
C ILE A 93 -1.58 14.72 1.71
N ASN A 94 -2.43 15.49 1.01
CA ASN A 94 -3.70 15.91 1.57
C ASN A 94 -4.67 14.71 1.62
N ILE A 95 -5.35 14.52 2.75
CA ILE A 95 -6.28 13.40 2.96
C ILE A 95 -7.41 13.38 1.91
N ASN A 96 -7.81 14.53 1.39
CA ASN A 96 -8.86 14.61 0.36
C ASN A 96 -8.45 13.99 -0.98
N SER A 97 -7.15 13.76 -1.19
CA SER A 97 -6.60 13.14 -2.40
C SER A 97 -6.36 11.63 -2.24
N PHE A 98 -6.87 11.01 -1.18
CA PHE A 98 -6.53 9.64 -0.82
C PHE A 98 -6.90 8.61 -1.91
N GLU A 99 -7.95 8.83 -2.68
CA GLU A 99 -8.41 7.89 -3.70
C GLU A 99 -7.39 7.71 -4.85
N SER A 100 -6.67 8.77 -5.22
CA SER A 100 -5.66 8.75 -6.28
C SER A 100 -4.21 8.68 -5.77
N ALA A 101 -4.00 8.93 -4.50
CA ALA A 101 -2.67 9.11 -3.92
C ALA A 101 -1.77 7.89 -4.09
N GLY A 102 -2.30 6.69 -3.89
CA GLY A 102 -1.52 5.46 -4.07
C GLY A 102 -1.05 5.28 -5.50
N ARG A 103 -1.93 5.48 -6.47
CA ARG A 103 -1.60 5.43 -7.89
C ARG A 103 -0.57 6.48 -8.27
N ASP A 104 -0.76 7.70 -7.83
CA ASP A 104 0.15 8.81 -8.18
C ASP A 104 1.55 8.57 -7.61
N PHE A 105 1.63 8.08 -6.37
CA PHE A 105 2.90 7.73 -5.75
C PHE A 105 3.58 6.53 -6.44
N ALA A 106 2.80 5.52 -6.84
CA ALA A 106 3.32 4.40 -7.62
C ALA A 106 3.89 4.85 -8.97
N ASN A 107 3.25 5.82 -9.64
CA ASN A 107 3.76 6.38 -10.89
C ASN A 107 5.10 7.10 -10.68
N GLU A 108 5.33 7.73 -9.54
CA GLU A 108 6.64 8.29 -9.20
C GLU A 108 7.70 7.18 -9.07
N PHE A 109 7.35 6.05 -8.47
CA PHE A 109 8.23 4.87 -8.38
C PHE A 109 8.51 4.28 -9.77
N ILE A 110 7.52 4.21 -10.65
CA ILE A 110 7.69 3.74 -12.03
C ILE A 110 8.71 4.61 -12.77
N LYS A 111 8.65 5.92 -12.62
CA LYS A 111 9.63 6.85 -13.19
C LYS A 111 11.05 6.63 -12.68
N LYS A 112 11.18 6.10 -11.46
CA LYS A 112 12.47 5.76 -10.85
C LYS A 112 12.99 4.37 -11.22
N GLY A 113 12.27 3.61 -12.05
CA GLY A 113 12.67 2.29 -12.51
C GLY A 113 12.07 1.11 -11.74
N ALA A 114 10.99 1.31 -11.01
CA ALA A 114 10.36 0.26 -10.20
C ALA A 114 9.90 -0.95 -11.02
N VAL A 115 9.39 -0.75 -12.22
CA VAL A 115 8.91 -1.85 -13.08
C VAL A 115 10.05 -2.80 -13.46
N GLU A 116 11.19 -2.26 -13.85
CA GLU A 116 12.38 -3.06 -14.18
C GLU A 116 12.89 -3.80 -12.95
N LEU A 117 12.92 -3.13 -11.81
CA LEU A 117 13.34 -3.70 -10.54
C LEU A 117 12.43 -4.87 -10.12
N LEU A 118 11.12 -4.73 -10.30
CA LEU A 118 10.15 -5.78 -9.99
C LEU A 118 10.28 -6.99 -10.91
N LYS A 119 10.54 -6.78 -12.19
CA LYS A 119 10.80 -7.89 -13.13
C LYS A 119 12.04 -8.68 -12.74
N ARG A 120 13.09 -8.01 -12.32
CA ARG A 120 14.31 -8.65 -11.83
C ARG A 120 14.05 -9.41 -10.52
N ALA A 121 13.27 -8.82 -9.61
CA ALA A 121 12.88 -9.45 -8.36
C ALA A 121 12.07 -10.73 -8.59
N GLU A 122 11.11 -10.69 -9.51
CA GLU A 122 10.30 -11.84 -9.90
C GLU A 122 11.17 -12.97 -10.46
N ALA A 123 12.11 -12.65 -11.35
CA ALA A 123 13.05 -13.63 -11.90
C ALA A 123 13.92 -14.28 -10.82
N MET A 124 14.30 -13.56 -9.77
CA MET A 124 15.06 -14.09 -8.64
C MET A 124 14.22 -15.02 -7.75
N ALA A 125 12.93 -14.73 -7.59
CA ALA A 125 12.01 -15.50 -6.74
C ALA A 125 11.70 -16.90 -7.31
N PHE A 126 11.83 -17.10 -8.62
CA PHE A 126 11.52 -18.37 -9.31
C PHE A 126 12.77 -19.16 -9.73
N LYS A 127 13.91 -18.85 -9.17
CA LYS A 127 15.14 -19.62 -9.41
C LYS A 127 15.30 -20.75 -8.41
#